data_68964be92c1c8a9d08be4c163368d6a4
#
_entry.id   68964be92c1c8a9d08be4c163368d6a4
#
_cell.length_a   1.000
_cell.length_b   1.000
_cell.length_c   1.000
_cell.angle_alpha   90.00
_cell.angle_beta   90.00
_cell.angle_gamma   90.00
#
_symmetry.space_group_name_H-M   'P 1'
#
loop_
_entity.id
_entity.type
_entity.pdbx_description
1 polymer ?
#
loop_
_entity_poly.entity_id
_entity_poly.type
_entity_poly.pdbx_seq_one_letter_code
_entity_poly.pdbx_strand_id
1 'polypeptide(L)'
;MGYHFSMMADSTSRWAEALREISGRLAEMPADSGYPAYLGARLASFYERAGRVNCLGGPKREGSVTIVGAVSPPGGDFADPVTSATLSIVQVFWGLDKKLAQRKHFPSVNWLISYSKYTKALEPFYDRFDPEFVNLRTVFREVLQKEDELNEIVQLVGKDALAEADKITLETARFIKDDYLQQNSFTKYDKYCPFYKSVEMMRNIVHFHHLATAAVEKTAAGNAEGQKITFNVIKQRMGDTLYKLTTQKFEDPSEGEEVMRRKLRVVYDELTDRFRALEEEFR
;
A
#
# COMPACT_ATOMS: atom_id res chain seq x y z
N MET A 1 16.53 -17.89 -23.06
CA MET A 1 16.84 -18.99 -22.14
C MET A 1 15.62 -19.42 -21.32
N GLY A 2 14.59 -18.64 -21.16
CA GLY A 2 13.38 -18.98 -20.41
C GLY A 2 13.48 -18.73 -18.90
N TYR A 3 14.37 -17.82 -18.50
CA TYR A 3 14.48 -17.39 -17.11
C TYR A 3 13.68 -16.10 -16.86
N HIS A 4 13.38 -15.85 -15.60
CA HIS A 4 12.80 -14.60 -15.13
C HIS A 4 13.88 -13.79 -14.42
N PHE A 5 14.17 -12.59 -14.93
CA PHE A 5 15.19 -11.70 -14.38
C PHE A 5 14.56 -10.48 -13.76
N SER A 6 15.08 -10.06 -12.61
CA SER A 6 14.82 -8.77 -12.03
C SER A 6 16.12 -7.96 -12.00
N MET A 7 16.13 -6.81 -12.65
CA MET A 7 17.25 -5.89 -12.70
C MET A 7 16.92 -4.66 -11.86
N MET A 8 17.82 -4.28 -10.98
CA MET A 8 17.71 -3.09 -10.15
C MET A 8 18.82 -2.12 -10.57
N ALA A 9 18.41 -0.93 -11.04
CA ALA A 9 19.33 0.12 -11.49
C ALA A 9 19.33 1.28 -10.48
N ASP A 10 20.44 1.48 -9.78
CA ASP A 10 20.64 2.58 -8.83
C ASP A 10 21.87 3.41 -9.27
N SER A 11 21.70 4.62 -9.82
CA SER A 11 20.42 5.23 -10.14
C SER A 11 20.43 5.72 -11.59
N THR A 12 19.25 5.75 -12.22
CA THR A 12 19.11 6.27 -13.60
C THR A 12 19.39 7.77 -13.69
N SER A 13 19.29 8.51 -12.59
CA SER A 13 19.68 9.93 -12.52
C SER A 13 21.17 10.14 -12.83
N ARG A 14 22.04 9.26 -12.31
CA ARG A 14 23.50 9.34 -12.60
C ARG A 14 23.82 8.99 -14.04
N TRP A 15 23.09 8.04 -14.60
CA TRP A 15 23.17 7.74 -16.02
C TRP A 15 22.78 8.95 -16.89
N ALA A 16 21.72 9.66 -16.52
CA ALA A 16 21.27 10.85 -17.23
C ALA A 16 22.27 12.01 -17.09
N GLU A 17 22.90 12.20 -15.93
CA GLU A 17 24.00 13.16 -15.75
C GLU A 17 25.17 12.85 -16.71
N ALA A 18 25.58 11.60 -16.80
CA ALA A 18 26.63 11.19 -17.73
C ALA A 18 26.24 11.45 -19.20
N LEU A 19 24.99 11.19 -19.55
CA LEU A 19 24.48 11.49 -20.89
C LEU A 19 24.53 13.00 -21.20
N ARG A 20 24.15 13.84 -20.24
CA ARG A 20 24.22 15.29 -20.34
C ARG A 20 25.68 15.77 -20.56
N GLU A 21 26.62 15.20 -19.80
CA GLU A 21 28.05 15.57 -19.95
C GLU A 21 28.60 15.16 -21.32
N ILE A 22 28.25 13.95 -21.81
CA ILE A 22 28.69 13.48 -23.13
C ILE A 22 28.13 14.38 -24.23
N SER A 23 26.83 14.68 -24.21
CA SER A 23 26.19 15.52 -25.21
C SER A 23 26.79 16.94 -25.22
N GLY A 24 27.11 17.50 -24.03
CA GLY A 24 27.79 18.79 -23.91
C GLY A 24 29.19 18.78 -24.51
N ARG A 25 29.97 17.71 -24.32
CA ARG A 25 31.30 17.56 -24.94
C ARG A 25 31.24 17.39 -26.46
N LEU A 26 30.15 16.81 -26.96
CA LEU A 26 29.89 16.67 -28.40
C LEU A 26 29.30 17.95 -29.02
N ALA A 27 29.14 19.01 -28.23
CA ALA A 27 28.55 20.30 -28.64
C ALA A 27 27.13 20.11 -29.24
N GLU A 28 26.34 19.12 -28.76
CA GLU A 28 24.97 18.96 -29.15
C GLU A 28 24.12 20.08 -28.55
N MET A 29 23.05 20.47 -29.25
CA MET A 29 22.16 21.54 -28.78
C MET A 29 21.42 21.08 -27.50
N PRO A 30 21.59 21.78 -26.37
CA PRO A 30 20.92 21.41 -25.13
C PRO A 30 19.43 21.75 -25.16
N ALA A 31 18.60 20.89 -24.53
CA ALA A 31 17.22 21.16 -24.21
C ALA A 31 17.06 21.55 -22.72
N ASP A 32 15.96 21.19 -22.08
CA ASP A 32 15.66 21.54 -20.69
C ASP A 32 16.78 21.13 -19.72
N SER A 33 17.20 22.04 -18.86
CA SER A 33 18.22 21.83 -17.83
C SER A 33 19.54 21.27 -18.35
N GLY A 34 19.85 21.51 -19.63
CA GLY A 34 21.08 21.08 -20.29
C GLY A 34 21.11 19.63 -20.72
N TYR A 35 20.00 18.92 -20.64
CA TYR A 35 19.88 17.54 -21.16
C TYR A 35 19.69 17.57 -22.68
N PRO A 36 20.11 16.49 -23.39
CA PRO A 36 19.82 16.36 -24.81
C PRO A 36 18.33 16.15 -25.07
N ALA A 37 17.81 16.64 -26.19
CA ALA A 37 16.40 16.50 -26.55
C ALA A 37 15.92 15.05 -26.65
N TYR A 38 16.83 14.11 -26.89
CA TYR A 38 16.53 12.68 -26.97
C TYR A 38 16.55 11.93 -25.63
N LEU A 39 16.68 12.62 -24.48
CA LEU A 39 16.70 11.99 -23.16
C LEU A 39 15.49 11.08 -22.95
N GLY A 40 14.27 11.57 -23.24
CA GLY A 40 13.04 10.81 -23.10
C GLY A 40 13.03 9.53 -23.95
N ALA A 41 13.48 9.63 -25.21
CA ALA A 41 13.55 8.46 -26.10
C ALA A 41 14.56 7.41 -25.61
N ARG A 42 15.68 7.85 -25.03
CA ARG A 42 16.68 6.93 -24.44
C ARG A 42 16.16 6.24 -23.18
N LEU A 43 15.47 6.98 -22.30
CA LEU A 43 14.82 6.41 -21.13
C LEU A 43 13.73 5.41 -21.53
N ALA A 44 12.87 5.74 -22.49
CA ALA A 44 11.86 4.83 -23.02
C ALA A 44 12.49 3.53 -23.55
N SER A 45 13.52 3.66 -24.39
CA SER A 45 14.27 2.53 -24.94
C SER A 45 14.89 1.61 -23.87
N PHE A 46 15.26 2.17 -22.71
CA PHE A 46 15.74 1.40 -21.56
C PHE A 46 14.63 0.61 -20.88
N TYR A 47 13.53 1.26 -20.53
CA TYR A 47 12.41 0.63 -19.81
C TYR A 47 11.57 -0.30 -20.68
N GLU A 48 11.48 -0.07 -22.00
CA GLU A 48 10.78 -0.93 -22.95
C GLU A 48 11.40 -2.33 -23.10
N ARG A 49 12.62 -2.52 -22.62
CA ARG A 49 13.24 -3.86 -22.55
C ARG A 49 12.62 -4.75 -21.49
N ALA A 50 11.86 -4.18 -20.54
CA ALA A 50 11.09 -4.97 -19.59
C ALA A 50 9.87 -5.59 -20.27
N GLY A 51 9.61 -6.87 -19.97
CA GLY A 51 8.45 -7.56 -20.52
C GLY A 51 8.54 -9.06 -20.38
N ARG A 52 7.44 -9.74 -20.70
CA ARG A 52 7.33 -11.19 -20.77
C ARG A 52 7.21 -11.61 -22.23
N VAL A 53 8.05 -12.53 -22.65
CA VAL A 53 8.17 -12.92 -24.05
C VAL A 53 8.28 -14.43 -24.21
N ASN A 54 7.83 -14.94 -25.36
CA ASN A 54 8.16 -16.27 -25.82
C ASN A 54 9.61 -16.28 -26.32
N CYS A 55 10.43 -17.15 -25.78
CA CYS A 55 11.82 -17.27 -26.17
C CYS A 55 11.97 -17.85 -27.57
N LEU A 56 13.02 -17.46 -28.29
CA LEU A 56 13.37 -18.00 -29.57
C LEU A 56 13.87 -19.47 -29.43
N GLY A 57 13.61 -20.29 -30.45
CA GLY A 57 14.03 -21.68 -30.50
C GLY A 57 13.11 -22.65 -29.75
N GLY A 58 13.40 -23.94 -29.85
CA GLY A 58 12.67 -25.01 -29.16
C GLY A 58 13.39 -25.52 -27.91
N PRO A 59 12.66 -26.17 -26.97
CA PRO A 59 11.20 -26.20 -26.85
C PRO A 59 10.58 -24.88 -26.53
N LYS A 60 9.26 -24.70 -26.73
CA LYS A 60 8.54 -23.49 -26.42
C LYS A 60 8.67 -23.17 -24.92
N ARG A 61 9.16 -22.00 -24.62
CA ARG A 61 9.36 -21.51 -23.24
C ARG A 61 9.19 -20.00 -23.19
N GLU A 62 8.82 -19.51 -22.02
CA GLU A 62 8.66 -18.09 -21.74
C GLU A 62 9.77 -17.59 -20.83
N GLY A 63 10.10 -16.31 -20.94
CA GLY A 63 11.00 -15.62 -20.05
C GLY A 63 10.52 -14.20 -19.80
N SER A 64 11.02 -13.57 -18.74
CA SER A 64 10.69 -12.18 -18.45
C SER A 64 11.88 -11.38 -17.93
N VAL A 65 11.82 -10.07 -18.17
CA VAL A 65 12.73 -9.09 -17.59
C VAL A 65 11.88 -8.04 -16.85
N THR A 66 12.16 -7.86 -15.58
CA THR A 66 11.59 -6.80 -14.75
C THR A 66 12.67 -5.77 -14.47
N ILE A 67 12.40 -4.49 -14.69
CA ILE A 67 13.33 -3.39 -14.43
C ILE A 67 12.80 -2.53 -13.30
N VAL A 68 13.60 -2.36 -12.24
CA VAL A 68 13.37 -1.42 -11.15
C VAL A 68 14.44 -0.35 -11.22
N GLY A 69 14.08 0.86 -11.63
CA GLY A 69 14.98 2.00 -11.72
C GLY A 69 14.80 2.94 -10.54
N ALA A 70 15.87 3.23 -9.82
CA ALA A 70 15.87 4.28 -8.82
C ALA A 70 16.11 5.64 -9.48
N VAL A 71 15.33 6.65 -9.11
CA VAL A 71 15.46 8.04 -9.54
C VAL A 71 15.58 8.92 -8.32
N SER A 72 16.54 9.80 -8.28
CA SER A 72 16.77 10.74 -7.17
C SER A 72 16.59 12.17 -7.69
N PRO A 73 15.36 12.71 -7.65
CA PRO A 73 15.10 14.06 -8.10
C PRO A 73 15.83 15.08 -7.22
N PRO A 74 16.55 16.05 -7.79
CA PRO A 74 17.22 17.11 -7.04
C PRO A 74 16.22 17.90 -6.20
N GLY A 75 16.49 18.06 -4.91
CA GLY A 75 15.58 18.77 -4.00
C GLY A 75 14.21 18.10 -3.78
N GLY A 76 13.98 16.90 -4.30
CA GLY A 76 12.68 16.23 -4.25
C GLY A 76 11.67 16.78 -5.27
N ASP A 77 12.14 17.53 -6.27
CA ASP A 77 11.28 18.14 -7.30
C ASP A 77 10.98 17.15 -8.43
N PHE A 78 9.72 16.75 -8.55
CA PHE A 78 9.22 15.85 -9.60
C PHE A 78 9.12 16.54 -10.99
N ALA A 79 9.29 17.86 -11.08
CA ALA A 79 9.36 18.61 -12.34
C ALA A 79 10.73 18.48 -13.02
N ASP A 80 11.73 17.90 -12.34
CA ASP A 80 13.03 17.58 -12.94
C ASP A 80 12.84 16.77 -14.24
N PRO A 81 13.54 17.11 -15.35
CA PRO A 81 13.34 16.48 -16.66
C PRO A 81 13.50 14.96 -16.66
N VAL A 82 14.46 14.43 -15.89
CA VAL A 82 14.70 12.97 -15.79
C VAL A 82 13.55 12.29 -15.09
N THR A 83 13.10 12.87 -13.98
CA THR A 83 12.01 12.34 -13.16
C THR A 83 10.70 12.39 -13.93
N SER A 84 10.36 13.53 -14.51
CA SER A 84 9.14 13.73 -15.30
C SER A 84 9.08 12.78 -16.51
N ALA A 85 10.19 12.66 -17.27
CA ALA A 85 10.27 11.72 -18.39
C ALA A 85 10.11 10.27 -17.91
N THR A 86 10.74 9.88 -16.80
CA THR A 86 10.63 8.53 -16.26
C THR A 86 9.20 8.22 -15.85
N LEU A 87 8.52 9.11 -15.12
CA LEU A 87 7.12 8.93 -14.69
C LEU A 87 6.15 8.81 -15.87
N SER A 88 6.41 9.45 -17.00
CA SER A 88 5.60 9.32 -18.21
C SER A 88 5.72 7.94 -18.87
N ILE A 89 6.85 7.25 -18.69
CA ILE A 89 7.18 5.97 -19.32
C ILE A 89 6.79 4.78 -18.47
N VAL A 90 7.08 4.82 -17.14
CA VAL A 90 6.91 3.66 -16.26
C VAL A 90 5.44 3.38 -15.95
N GLN A 91 5.14 2.10 -15.75
CA GLN A 91 3.79 1.65 -15.41
C GLN A 91 3.55 1.57 -13.90
N VAL A 92 4.61 1.51 -13.09
CA VAL A 92 4.56 1.43 -11.64
C VAL A 92 5.47 2.49 -11.05
N PHE A 93 5.00 3.18 -10.03
CA PHE A 93 5.76 4.18 -9.30
C PHE A 93 5.66 3.93 -7.79
N TRP A 94 6.81 3.87 -7.13
CA TRP A 94 6.96 3.84 -5.68
C TRP A 94 7.55 5.16 -5.21
N GLY A 95 6.71 6.04 -4.72
CA GLY A 95 7.15 7.32 -4.17
C GLY A 95 7.73 7.14 -2.77
N LEU A 96 9.03 7.37 -2.61
CA LEU A 96 9.66 7.32 -1.29
C LEU A 96 9.45 8.65 -0.56
N ASP A 97 9.04 8.57 0.71
CA ASP A 97 8.73 9.72 1.54
C ASP A 97 9.73 9.86 2.71
N LYS A 98 10.41 11.02 2.75
CA LYS A 98 11.37 11.34 3.80
C LYS A 98 10.72 11.41 5.19
N LYS A 99 9.47 11.90 5.29
CA LYS A 99 8.77 12.01 6.57
C LYS A 99 8.44 10.65 7.16
N LEU A 100 8.08 9.67 6.31
CA LEU A 100 7.87 8.28 6.73
C LEU A 100 9.18 7.67 7.23
N ALA A 101 10.28 7.85 6.52
CA ALA A 101 11.60 7.37 6.94
C ALA A 101 12.04 7.98 8.28
N GLN A 102 11.83 9.28 8.48
CA GLN A 102 12.12 9.97 9.75
C GLN A 102 11.31 9.42 10.93
N ARG A 103 10.06 9.00 10.70
CA ARG A 103 9.23 8.32 11.69
C ARG A 103 9.57 6.84 11.86
N LYS A 104 10.59 6.34 11.18
CA LYS A 104 10.99 4.92 11.16
C LYS A 104 9.88 3.98 10.63
N HIS A 105 9.02 4.49 9.77
CA HIS A 105 8.05 3.69 9.04
C HIS A 105 8.71 3.11 7.78
N PHE A 106 8.87 1.81 7.71
CA PHE A 106 9.50 1.10 6.60
C PHE A 106 8.60 -0.04 6.09
N PRO A 107 8.55 -0.26 4.75
CA PRO A 107 9.15 0.55 3.70
C PRO A 107 8.53 1.96 3.64
N SER A 108 9.36 2.99 3.40
CA SER A 108 8.93 4.39 3.40
C SER A 108 8.25 4.79 2.09
N VAL A 109 7.36 3.95 1.60
CA VAL A 109 6.61 4.16 0.36
C VAL A 109 5.34 4.93 0.67
N ASN A 110 5.17 6.07 0.04
CA ASN A 110 3.97 6.89 0.18
C ASN A 110 2.80 6.24 -0.59
N TRP A 111 1.78 5.82 0.13
CA TRP A 111 0.61 5.11 -0.40
C TRP A 111 -0.36 5.99 -1.17
N LEU A 112 -0.32 7.34 -1.01
CA LEU A 112 -1.19 8.27 -1.71
C LEU A 112 -0.71 8.55 -3.14
N ILE A 113 0.61 8.72 -3.33
CA ILE A 113 1.21 9.07 -4.62
C ILE A 113 1.70 7.87 -5.42
N SER A 114 1.92 6.72 -4.76
CA SER A 114 2.38 5.50 -5.42
C SER A 114 1.25 4.84 -6.20
N TYR A 115 1.56 4.30 -7.38
CA TYR A 115 0.56 3.66 -8.23
C TYR A 115 1.11 2.47 -9.02
N SER A 116 0.20 1.63 -9.49
CA SER A 116 0.45 0.61 -10.48
C SER A 116 -0.67 0.63 -11.55
N LYS A 117 -0.29 0.72 -12.81
CA LYS A 117 -1.23 0.61 -13.95
C LYS A 117 -1.53 -0.86 -14.31
N TYR A 118 -0.82 -1.81 -13.69
CA TYR A 118 -1.01 -3.23 -13.95
C TYR A 118 -2.21 -3.86 -13.23
N THR A 119 -2.93 -3.13 -12.40
CA THR A 119 -4.02 -3.69 -11.57
C THR A 119 -5.02 -4.49 -12.40
N LYS A 120 -5.52 -3.93 -13.52
CA LYS A 120 -6.47 -4.62 -14.42
C LYS A 120 -5.86 -5.85 -15.09
N ALA A 121 -4.60 -5.77 -15.51
CA ALA A 121 -3.92 -6.89 -16.16
C ALA A 121 -3.62 -8.05 -15.19
N LEU A 122 -3.48 -7.75 -13.89
CA LEU A 122 -3.21 -8.73 -12.83
C LEU A 122 -4.48 -9.24 -12.15
N GLU A 123 -5.64 -8.66 -12.43
CA GLU A 123 -6.93 -9.09 -11.84
C GLU A 123 -7.18 -10.59 -11.98
N PRO A 124 -7.01 -11.22 -13.18
CA PRO A 124 -7.18 -12.67 -13.31
C PRO A 124 -6.19 -13.51 -12.50
N PHE A 125 -5.04 -12.94 -12.15
CA PHE A 125 -4.06 -13.59 -11.28
C PHE A 125 -4.51 -13.51 -9.82
N TYR A 126 -4.97 -12.35 -9.36
CA TYR A 126 -5.46 -12.17 -8.00
C TYR A 126 -6.71 -12.99 -7.73
N ASP A 127 -7.65 -13.06 -8.67
CA ASP A 127 -8.89 -13.84 -8.54
C ASP A 127 -8.66 -15.34 -8.33
N ARG A 128 -7.54 -15.87 -8.85
CA ARG A 128 -7.16 -17.28 -8.61
C ARG A 128 -6.69 -17.53 -7.17
N PHE A 129 -6.13 -16.51 -6.52
CA PHE A 129 -5.64 -16.62 -5.14
C PHE A 129 -6.72 -16.27 -4.13
N ASP A 130 -7.35 -15.13 -4.34
CA ASP A 130 -8.45 -14.66 -3.49
C ASP A 130 -9.26 -13.60 -4.26
N PRO A 131 -10.52 -13.88 -4.61
CA PRO A 131 -11.37 -12.98 -5.38
C PRO A 131 -11.72 -11.69 -4.63
N GLU A 132 -11.59 -11.65 -3.31
CA GLU A 132 -11.88 -10.46 -2.50
C GLU A 132 -10.71 -9.46 -2.47
N PHE A 133 -9.49 -9.88 -2.85
CA PHE A 133 -8.30 -9.05 -2.71
C PHE A 133 -8.42 -7.67 -3.36
N VAL A 134 -8.94 -7.60 -4.59
CA VAL A 134 -9.07 -6.33 -5.32
C VAL A 134 -10.02 -5.37 -4.61
N ASN A 135 -11.13 -5.90 -4.07
CA ASN A 135 -12.09 -5.12 -3.30
C ASN A 135 -11.49 -4.64 -1.97
N LEU A 136 -10.84 -5.53 -1.22
CA LEU A 136 -10.16 -5.19 0.03
C LEU A 136 -9.11 -4.08 -0.17
N ARG A 137 -8.33 -4.19 -1.25
CA ARG A 137 -7.36 -3.15 -1.63
C ARG A 137 -8.03 -1.80 -1.92
N THR A 138 -9.18 -1.82 -2.58
CA THR A 138 -9.95 -0.60 -2.89
C THR A 138 -10.40 0.07 -1.61
N VAL A 139 -11.00 -0.67 -0.68
CA VAL A 139 -11.41 -0.16 0.64
C VAL A 139 -10.22 0.43 1.42
N PHE A 140 -9.06 -0.23 1.40
CA PHE A 140 -7.84 0.31 2.04
C PHE A 140 -7.43 1.67 1.47
N ARG A 141 -7.49 1.83 0.16
CA ARG A 141 -7.17 3.11 -0.50
C ARG A 141 -8.17 4.20 -0.13
N GLU A 142 -9.45 3.88 -0.10
CA GLU A 142 -10.51 4.82 0.28
C GLU A 142 -10.35 5.28 1.72
N VAL A 143 -10.08 4.36 2.66
CA VAL A 143 -9.83 4.68 4.07
C VAL A 143 -8.60 5.58 4.22
N LEU A 144 -7.49 5.28 3.52
CA LEU A 144 -6.27 6.07 3.62
C LEU A 144 -6.42 7.46 2.97
N GLN A 145 -7.19 7.57 1.89
CA GLN A 145 -7.48 8.86 1.27
C GLN A 145 -8.38 9.72 2.16
N LYS A 146 -9.44 9.12 2.71
CA LYS A 146 -10.32 9.80 3.63
C LYS A 146 -9.59 10.24 4.92
N GLU A 147 -8.64 9.45 5.40
CA GLU A 147 -7.81 9.80 6.55
C GLU A 147 -6.94 11.03 6.28
N ASP A 148 -6.40 11.16 5.07
CA ASP A 148 -5.59 12.35 4.70
C ASP A 148 -6.44 13.61 4.72
N GLU A 149 -7.65 13.57 4.15
CA GLU A 149 -8.62 14.67 4.20
C GLU A 149 -9.03 15.01 5.65
N LEU A 150 -9.28 13.99 6.48
CA LEU A 150 -9.63 14.17 7.90
C LEU A 150 -8.48 14.75 8.73
N ASN A 151 -7.23 14.45 8.40
CA ASN A 151 -6.08 15.00 9.12
C ASN A 151 -5.97 16.52 8.95
N GLU A 152 -6.34 17.08 7.80
CA GLU A 152 -6.41 18.53 7.61
C GLU A 152 -7.46 19.15 8.56
N ILE A 153 -8.62 18.52 8.69
CA ILE A 153 -9.68 18.96 9.60
C ILE A 153 -9.23 18.84 11.07
N VAL A 154 -8.59 17.71 11.42
CA VAL A 154 -8.07 17.48 12.79
C VAL A 154 -7.06 18.54 13.21
N GLN A 155 -6.21 19.01 12.29
CA GLN A 155 -5.26 20.08 12.58
C GLN A 155 -5.93 21.42 12.90
N LEU A 156 -7.13 21.65 12.37
CA LEU A 156 -7.88 22.90 12.58
C LEU A 156 -8.77 22.87 13.81
N VAL A 157 -9.51 21.78 14.03
CA VAL A 157 -10.57 21.72 15.05
C VAL A 157 -10.35 20.66 16.15
N GLY A 158 -9.32 19.82 16.01
CA GLY A 158 -9.02 18.72 16.94
C GLY A 158 -9.83 17.45 16.68
N LYS A 159 -9.36 16.32 17.24
CA LYS A 159 -9.97 14.99 17.04
C LYS A 159 -11.36 14.86 17.69
N ASP A 160 -11.60 15.56 18.79
CA ASP A 160 -12.84 15.42 19.56
C ASP A 160 -14.06 15.98 18.82
N ALA A 161 -13.83 16.94 17.92
CA ALA A 161 -14.88 17.55 17.10
C ALA A 161 -15.36 16.67 15.92
N LEU A 162 -14.65 15.57 15.62
CA LEU A 162 -15.01 14.68 14.52
C LEU A 162 -16.24 13.84 14.83
N ALA A 163 -16.99 13.51 13.79
CA ALA A 163 -18.05 12.50 13.86
C ALA A 163 -17.48 11.13 14.26
N GLU A 164 -18.29 10.30 14.93
CA GLU A 164 -17.84 8.99 15.40
C GLU A 164 -17.37 8.06 14.27
N ALA A 165 -18.03 8.10 13.11
CA ALA A 165 -17.62 7.34 11.92
C ALA A 165 -16.24 7.80 11.39
N ASP A 166 -15.92 9.09 11.49
CA ASP A 166 -14.63 9.61 11.08
C ASP A 166 -13.52 9.20 12.06
N LYS A 167 -13.82 9.12 13.36
CA LYS A 167 -12.89 8.57 14.36
C LYS A 167 -12.56 7.10 14.09
N ILE A 168 -13.55 6.30 13.66
CA ILE A 168 -13.34 4.91 13.22
C ILE A 168 -12.45 4.86 11.99
N THR A 169 -12.67 5.74 11.02
CA THR A 169 -11.83 5.82 9.81
C THR A 169 -10.37 6.12 10.16
N LEU A 170 -10.12 7.07 11.07
CA LEU A 170 -8.77 7.39 11.55
C LEU A 170 -8.10 6.20 12.26
N GLU A 171 -8.85 5.46 13.08
CA GLU A 171 -8.30 4.27 13.77
C GLU A 171 -8.03 3.13 12.79
N THR A 172 -8.94 2.90 11.84
CA THR A 172 -8.72 1.90 10.76
C THR A 172 -7.49 2.25 9.93
N ALA A 173 -7.33 3.53 9.58
CA ALA A 173 -6.15 3.99 8.86
C ALA A 173 -4.86 3.80 9.68
N ARG A 174 -4.92 3.94 11.01
CA ARG A 174 -3.80 3.61 11.90
C ARG A 174 -3.44 2.13 11.83
N PHE A 175 -4.41 1.20 11.90
CA PHE A 175 -4.16 -0.22 11.73
C PHE A 175 -3.54 -0.54 10.37
N ILE A 176 -4.03 0.09 9.30
CA ILE A 176 -3.46 -0.10 7.96
C ILE A 176 -1.99 0.37 7.93
N LYS A 177 -1.68 1.54 8.46
CA LYS A 177 -0.33 2.11 8.41
C LYS A 177 0.66 1.39 9.32
N ASP A 178 0.31 1.20 10.59
CA ASP A 178 1.26 0.74 11.60
C ASP A 178 1.32 -0.79 11.70
N ASP A 179 0.19 -1.46 11.49
CA ASP A 179 0.09 -2.90 11.71
C ASP A 179 0.05 -3.72 10.41
N TYR A 180 -0.16 -3.08 9.26
CA TYR A 180 -0.16 -3.78 7.96
C TYR A 180 0.95 -3.29 7.02
N LEU A 181 1.04 -1.98 6.71
CA LEU A 181 2.01 -1.44 5.76
C LEU A 181 3.43 -1.38 6.34
N GLN A 182 3.56 -1.08 7.62
CA GLN A 182 4.88 -1.07 8.26
C GLN A 182 5.38 -2.50 8.43
N GLN A 183 6.55 -2.79 7.84
CA GLN A 183 7.19 -4.11 7.90
C GLN A 183 8.67 -3.98 8.26
N ASN A 184 9.17 -4.94 9.04
CA ASN A 184 10.56 -5.01 9.44
C ASN A 184 11.23 -6.22 8.81
N SER A 185 12.12 -5.99 7.86
CA SER A 185 12.84 -7.05 7.13
C SER A 185 13.78 -7.92 7.98
N PHE A 186 14.03 -7.55 9.23
CA PHE A 186 14.88 -8.32 10.14
C PHE A 186 14.11 -9.34 10.98
N THR A 187 12.77 -9.22 11.03
CA THR A 187 11.93 -10.16 11.81
C THR A 187 11.43 -11.30 10.94
N LYS A 188 11.25 -12.47 11.54
CA LYS A 188 10.81 -13.68 10.80
C LYS A 188 9.43 -13.53 10.19
N TYR A 189 8.53 -12.87 10.90
CA TYR A 189 7.13 -12.69 10.47
C TYR A 189 6.94 -11.64 9.37
N ASP A 190 7.90 -10.70 9.21
CA ASP A 190 7.84 -9.66 8.18
C ASP A 190 8.85 -9.89 7.03
N LYS A 191 9.96 -10.60 7.28
CA LYS A 191 10.98 -10.89 6.26
C LYS A 191 10.39 -11.55 5.01
N TYR A 192 9.41 -12.40 5.22
CA TYR A 192 8.60 -13.01 4.19
C TYR A 192 7.15 -13.02 4.64
N CYS A 193 6.33 -12.14 4.07
CA CYS A 193 4.89 -12.12 4.31
C CYS A 193 4.19 -12.73 3.09
N PRO A 194 3.71 -13.99 3.18
CA PRO A 194 3.05 -14.64 2.06
C PRO A 194 1.72 -13.95 1.73
N PHE A 195 1.31 -14.03 0.47
CA PHE A 195 0.13 -13.33 -0.03
C PHE A 195 -1.14 -13.70 0.74
N TYR A 196 -1.33 -14.98 1.08
CA TYR A 196 -2.49 -15.42 1.87
C TYR A 196 -2.56 -14.75 3.26
N LYS A 197 -1.42 -14.56 3.94
CA LYS A 197 -1.36 -13.84 5.22
C LYS A 197 -1.78 -12.39 5.04
N SER A 198 -1.23 -11.72 4.01
CA SER A 198 -1.57 -10.34 3.71
C SER A 198 -3.06 -10.14 3.46
N VAL A 199 -3.70 -11.03 2.69
CA VAL A 199 -5.13 -10.93 2.38
C VAL A 199 -5.99 -11.17 3.62
N GLU A 200 -5.67 -12.18 4.46
CA GLU A 200 -6.43 -12.41 5.70
C GLU A 200 -6.31 -11.22 6.68
N MET A 201 -5.13 -10.61 6.80
CA MET A 201 -4.96 -9.40 7.62
C MET A 201 -5.79 -8.23 7.08
N MET A 202 -5.83 -8.03 5.75
CA MET A 202 -6.68 -7.01 5.12
C MET A 202 -8.15 -7.27 5.43
N ARG A 203 -8.60 -8.52 5.29
CA ARG A 203 -9.99 -8.94 5.56
C ARG A 203 -10.39 -8.59 6.99
N ASN A 204 -9.55 -8.89 7.97
CA ASN A 204 -9.81 -8.58 9.37
C ASN A 204 -9.93 -7.07 9.64
N ILE A 205 -9.04 -6.27 9.06
CA ILE A 205 -9.08 -4.80 9.22
C ILE A 205 -10.31 -4.19 8.55
N VAL A 206 -10.64 -4.63 7.33
CA VAL A 206 -11.85 -4.16 6.61
C VAL A 206 -13.11 -4.60 7.35
N HIS A 207 -13.13 -5.84 7.88
CA HIS A 207 -14.25 -6.34 8.66
C HIS A 207 -14.49 -5.50 9.92
N PHE A 208 -13.43 -5.18 10.67
CA PHE A 208 -13.51 -4.23 11.78
C PHE A 208 -14.09 -2.88 11.34
N HIS A 209 -13.60 -2.32 10.24
CA HIS A 209 -14.08 -1.04 9.73
C HIS A 209 -15.58 -1.04 9.45
N HIS A 210 -16.07 -2.08 8.77
CA HIS A 210 -17.49 -2.22 8.42
C HIS A 210 -18.37 -2.42 9.66
N LEU A 211 -17.96 -3.31 10.58
CA LEU A 211 -18.73 -3.57 11.80
C LEU A 211 -18.79 -2.33 12.70
N ALA A 212 -17.66 -1.65 12.89
CA ALA A 212 -17.59 -0.47 13.74
C ALA A 212 -18.42 0.69 13.16
N THR A 213 -18.32 0.94 11.86
CA THR A 213 -19.11 1.97 11.19
C THR A 213 -20.60 1.65 11.27
N ALA A 214 -21.01 0.41 10.97
CA ALA A 214 -22.40 -0.02 11.04
C ALA A 214 -22.97 0.09 12.46
N ALA A 215 -22.22 -0.29 13.49
CA ALA A 215 -22.65 -0.19 14.89
C ALA A 215 -22.90 1.27 15.33
N VAL A 216 -22.02 2.18 14.94
CA VAL A 216 -22.16 3.62 15.23
C VAL A 216 -23.34 4.21 14.47
N GLU A 217 -23.50 3.90 13.17
CA GLU A 217 -24.61 4.41 12.37
C GLU A 217 -25.96 3.93 12.85
N LYS A 218 -26.09 2.64 13.19
CA LYS A 218 -27.34 2.05 13.72
C LYS A 218 -27.78 2.70 15.04
N THR A 219 -26.83 3.09 15.87
CA THR A 219 -27.09 3.68 17.19
C THR A 219 -27.01 5.21 17.20
N ALA A 220 -26.83 5.85 16.04
CA ALA A 220 -26.68 7.31 15.93
C ALA A 220 -27.84 8.12 16.56
N ALA A 221 -29.06 7.61 16.46
CA ALA A 221 -30.25 8.21 17.07
C ALA A 221 -30.35 7.99 18.59
N GLY A 222 -29.51 7.12 19.18
CA GLY A 222 -29.60 6.65 20.55
C GLY A 222 -30.72 5.60 20.76
N ASN A 223 -30.60 4.80 21.83
CA ASN A 223 -31.66 3.91 22.29
C ASN A 223 -32.70 4.66 23.14
N ALA A 224 -33.64 3.93 23.75
CA ALA A 224 -34.68 4.50 24.64
C ALA A 224 -34.13 5.30 25.83
N GLU A 225 -32.89 5.04 26.24
CA GLU A 225 -32.17 5.73 27.31
C GLU A 225 -31.23 6.84 26.80
N GLY A 226 -31.24 7.10 25.46
CA GLY A 226 -30.35 8.09 24.82
C GLY A 226 -28.89 7.61 24.67
N GLN A 227 -28.60 6.34 24.94
CA GLN A 227 -27.27 5.77 24.83
C GLN A 227 -26.96 5.42 23.37
N LYS A 228 -25.72 5.63 22.97
CA LYS A 228 -25.23 5.32 21.62
C LYS A 228 -23.84 4.71 21.66
N ILE A 229 -23.54 3.88 20.69
CA ILE A 229 -22.21 3.32 20.50
C ILE A 229 -21.31 4.43 19.94
N THR A 230 -20.30 4.80 20.72
CA THR A 230 -19.24 5.72 20.29
C THR A 230 -17.93 4.97 20.09
N PHE A 231 -16.97 5.56 19.40
CA PHE A 231 -15.64 4.98 19.26
C PHE A 231 -14.98 4.67 20.62
N ASN A 232 -15.19 5.54 21.61
CA ASN A 232 -14.67 5.31 22.96
C ASN A 232 -15.29 4.06 23.62
N VAL A 233 -16.58 3.80 23.43
CA VAL A 233 -17.25 2.60 23.91
C VAL A 233 -16.67 1.36 23.24
N ILE A 234 -16.49 1.39 21.91
CA ILE A 234 -15.85 0.28 21.17
C ILE A 234 -14.46 0.00 21.73
N LYS A 235 -13.64 1.03 21.93
CA LYS A 235 -12.28 0.91 22.47
C LYS A 235 -12.24 0.32 23.87
N GLN A 236 -13.16 0.71 24.75
CA GLN A 236 -13.23 0.22 26.13
C GLN A 236 -13.74 -1.24 26.20
N ARG A 237 -14.76 -1.58 25.40
CA ARG A 237 -15.41 -2.91 25.45
C ARG A 237 -14.67 -3.97 24.67
N MET A 238 -13.92 -3.56 23.63
CA MET A 238 -13.27 -4.47 22.69
C MET A 238 -11.74 -4.37 22.72
N GLY A 239 -11.15 -3.81 23.77
CA GLY A 239 -9.70 -3.59 23.85
C GLY A 239 -8.86 -4.85 23.54
N ASP A 240 -9.24 -6.00 24.08
CA ASP A 240 -8.54 -7.28 23.87
C ASP A 240 -8.63 -7.74 22.41
N THR A 241 -9.79 -7.59 21.77
CA THR A 241 -10.00 -7.99 20.38
C THR A 241 -9.26 -7.03 19.44
N LEU A 242 -9.25 -5.73 19.74
CA LEU A 242 -8.45 -4.75 19.00
C LEU A 242 -6.95 -5.02 19.16
N TYR A 243 -6.50 -5.44 20.34
CA TYR A 243 -5.12 -5.85 20.54
C TYR A 243 -4.76 -7.06 19.67
N LYS A 244 -5.65 -8.07 19.56
CA LYS A 244 -5.43 -9.20 18.63
C LYS A 244 -5.34 -8.75 17.17
N LEU A 245 -6.15 -7.77 16.78
CA LEU A 245 -6.09 -7.19 15.44
C LEU A 245 -4.73 -6.52 15.14
N THR A 246 -4.13 -5.85 16.12
CA THR A 246 -2.78 -5.27 15.95
C THR A 246 -1.67 -6.32 15.97
N THR A 247 -1.84 -7.39 16.73
CA THR A 247 -0.81 -8.43 16.89
C THR A 247 -0.83 -9.51 15.83
N GLN A 248 -1.87 -9.60 14.99
CA GLN A 248 -2.00 -10.60 13.93
C GLN A 248 -0.79 -10.63 12.97
N LYS A 249 -0.08 -9.53 12.79
CA LYS A 249 1.11 -9.47 11.94
C LYS A 249 2.28 -10.30 12.47
N PHE A 250 2.35 -10.53 13.79
CA PHE A 250 3.42 -11.27 14.45
C PHE A 250 3.33 -12.80 14.28
N GLU A 251 2.24 -13.28 13.70
CA GLU A 251 2.09 -14.70 13.40
C GLU A 251 3.15 -15.17 12.40
N ASP A 252 3.84 -16.26 12.74
CA ASP A 252 4.97 -16.77 11.94
C ASP A 252 4.46 -17.55 10.71
N PRO A 253 4.78 -17.12 9.48
CA PRO A 253 4.37 -17.81 8.27
C PRO A 253 4.93 -19.23 8.12
N SER A 254 5.99 -19.57 8.84
CA SER A 254 6.60 -20.90 8.79
C SER A 254 5.71 -22.03 9.32
N GLU A 255 4.63 -21.71 10.05
CA GLU A 255 3.64 -22.67 10.52
C GLU A 255 2.73 -23.26 9.41
N GLY A 256 2.79 -22.67 8.21
CA GLY A 256 2.02 -23.11 7.05
C GLY A 256 0.69 -22.38 6.86
N GLU A 257 0.19 -22.45 5.61
CA GLU A 257 -0.98 -21.66 5.17
C GLU A 257 -2.25 -21.98 5.94
N GLU A 258 -2.57 -23.27 6.13
CA GLU A 258 -3.81 -23.70 6.79
C GLU A 258 -3.88 -23.26 8.26
N VAL A 259 -2.76 -23.38 8.97
CA VAL A 259 -2.66 -22.96 10.37
C VAL A 259 -2.82 -21.45 10.48
N MET A 260 -2.14 -20.71 9.60
CA MET A 260 -2.20 -19.27 9.55
C MET A 260 -3.62 -18.76 9.26
N ARG A 261 -4.26 -19.27 8.22
CA ARG A 261 -5.64 -18.91 7.88
C ARG A 261 -6.60 -19.18 9.03
N ARG A 262 -6.46 -20.32 9.71
CA ARG A 262 -7.29 -20.66 10.87
C ARG A 262 -7.10 -19.67 12.02
N LYS A 263 -5.87 -19.31 12.36
CA LYS A 263 -5.58 -18.33 13.42
C LYS A 263 -6.18 -16.95 13.10
N LEU A 264 -5.99 -16.48 11.87
CA LEU A 264 -6.52 -15.18 11.45
C LEU A 264 -8.05 -15.19 11.34
N ARG A 265 -8.65 -16.33 10.98
CA ARG A 265 -10.11 -16.49 10.97
C ARG A 265 -10.73 -16.42 12.37
N VAL A 266 -10.04 -16.92 13.40
CA VAL A 266 -10.49 -16.74 14.79
C VAL A 266 -10.64 -15.27 15.16
N VAL A 267 -9.73 -14.41 14.70
CA VAL A 267 -9.85 -12.95 14.93
C VAL A 267 -11.07 -12.38 14.22
N TYR A 268 -11.34 -12.81 12.99
CA TYR A 268 -12.53 -12.42 12.22
C TYR A 268 -13.83 -12.77 12.94
N ASP A 269 -13.94 -14.02 13.38
CA ASP A 269 -15.14 -14.53 14.04
C ASP A 269 -15.35 -13.84 15.40
N GLU A 270 -14.27 -13.63 16.17
CA GLU A 270 -14.31 -12.90 17.44
C GLU A 270 -14.76 -11.44 17.26
N LEU A 271 -14.30 -10.74 16.21
CA LEU A 271 -14.79 -9.40 15.89
C LEU A 271 -16.31 -9.41 15.67
N THR A 272 -16.81 -10.38 14.88
CA THR A 272 -18.25 -10.51 14.61
C THR A 272 -19.06 -10.73 15.88
N ASP A 273 -18.62 -11.65 16.73
CA ASP A 273 -19.35 -12.00 17.97
C ASP A 273 -19.33 -10.85 18.98
N ARG A 274 -18.21 -10.16 19.12
CA ARG A 274 -18.08 -9.00 20.02
C ARG A 274 -18.92 -7.82 19.58
N PHE A 275 -18.93 -7.50 18.28
CA PHE A 275 -19.81 -6.43 17.79
C PHE A 275 -21.28 -6.78 17.91
N ARG A 276 -21.66 -8.04 17.68
CA ARG A 276 -23.04 -8.51 17.94
C ARG A 276 -23.44 -8.32 19.39
N ALA A 277 -22.62 -8.78 20.34
CA ALA A 277 -22.87 -8.60 21.76
C ALA A 277 -22.97 -7.12 22.16
N LEU A 278 -22.10 -6.26 21.58
CA LEU A 278 -22.14 -4.83 21.79
C LEU A 278 -23.45 -4.20 21.26
N GLU A 279 -23.87 -4.59 20.05
CA GLU A 279 -25.13 -4.09 19.47
C GLU A 279 -26.37 -4.54 20.30
N GLU A 280 -26.33 -5.75 20.87
CA GLU A 280 -27.39 -6.25 21.76
C GLU A 280 -27.47 -5.49 23.08
N GLU A 281 -26.32 -5.09 23.65
CA GLU A 281 -26.26 -4.29 24.88
C GLU A 281 -26.87 -2.88 24.70
N PHE A 282 -26.83 -2.34 23.49
CA PHE A 282 -27.30 -0.98 23.14
C PHE A 282 -28.65 -0.98 22.39
N ARG A 283 -29.35 -2.09 22.33
CA ARG A 283 -30.73 -2.17 21.83
C ARG A 283 -31.72 -1.65 22.89
#